data_dc6bdeb87fbae78af0b446424f33529e
#
_entry.id   dc6bdeb87fbae78af0b446424f33529e
#
_cell.length_a   1.000
_cell.length_b   1.000
_cell.length_c   1.000
_cell.angle_alpha   90.00
_cell.angle_beta   90.00
_cell.angle_gamma   90.00
#
_symmetry.space_group_name_H-M   'P 1'
#
loop_
_entity.id
_entity.type
_entity.pdbx_description
1 polymer ?
#
loop_
_entity_poly.entity_id
_entity_poly.type
_entity_poly.pdbx_seq_one_letter_code
_entity_poly.pdbx_strand_id
1 'polypeptide(L)'
;MESINKIKDLLPGTYLIESYEPTKSLYGNTHLITATHESNEQVKFWSNRYLSDYITTRKPTKKFNIEYSNSKITIPGYTRIVKLQ
;
A
#
# COMPACT_ATOMS: atom_id res chain seq x y z
N MET A 1 15.40 -3.99 -15.37
CA MET A 1 14.55 -4.92 -14.60
C MET A 1 13.99 -4.18 -13.39
N GLU A 2 12.68 -4.14 -13.27
CA GLU A 2 12.07 -3.45 -12.14
C GLU A 2 12.21 -4.27 -10.88
N SER A 3 12.59 -3.62 -9.80
CA SER A 3 12.65 -4.23 -8.49
C SER A 3 11.35 -3.99 -7.74
N ILE A 4 10.82 -5.04 -7.11
CA ILE A 4 9.66 -4.91 -6.26
C ILE A 4 10.14 -4.84 -4.83
N ASN A 5 9.77 -3.76 -4.15
CA ASN A 5 10.26 -3.49 -2.80
C ASN A 5 9.37 -4.14 -1.75
N LYS A 6 9.94 -4.40 -0.59
CA LYS A 6 9.16 -4.69 0.60
C LYS A 6 8.84 -3.37 1.30
N ILE A 7 7.71 -3.33 2.00
CA ILE A 7 7.31 -2.09 2.68
C ILE A 7 8.41 -1.56 3.59
N LYS A 8 9.09 -2.44 4.32
CA LYS A 8 10.14 -2.04 5.24
C LYS A 8 11.32 -1.34 4.56
N ASP A 9 11.46 -1.50 3.24
CA ASP A 9 12.56 -0.92 2.48
C ASP A 9 12.16 0.38 1.79
N LEU A 10 10.92 0.85 1.98
CA LEU A 10 10.46 2.09 1.39
C LEU A 10 10.97 3.29 2.18
N LEU A 11 11.20 4.38 1.46
CA LEU A 11 11.51 5.66 2.11
C LEU A 11 10.27 6.20 2.82
N PRO A 12 10.42 6.80 3.99
CA PRO A 12 9.27 7.44 4.64
C PRO A 12 8.77 8.63 3.83
N GLY A 13 7.49 8.94 3.97
CA GLY A 13 6.88 10.06 3.30
C GLY A 13 5.52 9.71 2.74
N THR A 14 5.00 10.60 1.91
CA THR A 14 3.69 10.43 1.29
C THR A 14 3.85 9.75 -0.07
N TYR A 15 2.98 8.78 -0.34
CA TYR A 15 2.95 8.08 -1.61
C TYR A 15 1.59 8.25 -2.25
N LEU A 16 1.59 8.58 -3.55
CA LEU A 16 0.37 8.56 -4.34
C LEU A 16 0.23 7.18 -4.97
N ILE A 17 -0.80 6.46 -4.61
CA ILE A 17 -1.08 5.13 -5.16
C ILE A 17 -1.70 5.32 -6.53
N GLU A 18 -0.98 4.91 -7.57
CA GLU A 18 -1.43 5.11 -8.93
C GLU A 18 -2.23 3.92 -9.45
N SER A 19 -1.84 2.71 -9.06
CA SER A 19 -2.56 1.51 -9.45
C SER A 19 -2.23 0.37 -8.51
N TYR A 20 -3.06 -0.65 -8.55
CA TYR A 20 -2.84 -1.86 -7.79
C TYR A 20 -3.41 -3.03 -8.56
N GLU A 21 -2.83 -4.20 -8.36
CA GLU A 21 -3.37 -5.42 -8.98
C GLU A 21 -3.33 -6.58 -7.99
N PRO A 22 -4.39 -7.38 -7.95
CA PRO A 22 -4.42 -8.54 -7.07
C PRO A 22 -3.39 -9.57 -7.52
N THR A 23 -2.67 -10.15 -6.55
CA THR A 23 -1.60 -11.09 -6.83
C THR A 23 -1.60 -12.15 -5.73
N LYS A 24 -1.31 -13.38 -6.10
CA LYS A 24 -1.14 -14.44 -5.11
C LYS A 24 0.33 -14.55 -4.72
N SER A 25 0.57 -14.66 -3.44
CA SER A 25 1.89 -14.91 -2.91
C SER A 25 1.90 -16.23 -2.16
N LEU A 26 3.08 -16.65 -1.69
CA LEU A 26 3.19 -17.85 -0.85
C LEU A 26 2.41 -17.74 0.45
N TYR A 27 2.12 -16.51 0.86
CA TYR A 27 1.43 -16.24 2.13
C TYR A 27 -0.04 -15.88 1.94
N GLY A 28 -0.58 -16.05 0.74
CA GLY A 28 -1.97 -15.76 0.44
C GLY A 28 -2.14 -14.65 -0.57
N ASN A 29 -3.36 -14.10 -0.64
CA ASN A 29 -3.68 -13.04 -1.59
C ASN A 29 -3.13 -11.71 -1.10
N THR A 30 -2.53 -10.96 -2.01
CA THR A 30 -2.01 -9.63 -1.74
C THR A 30 -2.22 -8.76 -2.97
N HIS A 31 -1.64 -7.56 -2.96
CA HIS A 31 -1.71 -6.66 -4.11
C HIS A 31 -0.31 -6.15 -4.42
N LEU A 32 -0.04 -6.03 -5.72
CA LEU A 32 1.17 -5.34 -6.18
C LEU A 32 0.80 -3.89 -6.41
N ILE A 33 1.46 -3.01 -5.72
CA ILE A 33 1.14 -1.57 -5.69
C ILE A 33 2.15 -0.81 -6.53
N THR A 34 1.64 0.09 -7.37
CA THR A 34 2.47 1.06 -8.08
C THR A 34 2.17 2.43 -7.50
N ALA A 35 3.19 3.10 -7.02
CA ALA A 35 3.02 4.37 -6.32
C ALA A 35 4.14 5.34 -6.66
N THR A 36 3.88 6.63 -6.46
CA THR A 36 4.86 7.69 -6.64
C THR A 36 5.12 8.36 -5.30
N HIS A 37 6.37 8.34 -4.88
CA HIS A 37 6.80 9.01 -3.65
C HIS A 37 6.74 10.53 -3.82
N GLU A 38 6.65 11.26 -2.74
CA GLU A 38 6.61 12.73 -2.77
C GLU A 38 7.84 13.33 -3.47
N SER A 39 8.92 12.58 -3.57
CA SER A 39 10.11 13.00 -4.33
C SER A 39 10.00 12.79 -5.83
N ASN A 40 8.83 12.35 -6.31
CA ASN A 40 8.55 11.99 -7.70
C ASN A 40 9.19 10.67 -8.15
N GLU A 41 9.70 9.88 -7.23
CA GLU A 41 10.21 8.56 -7.57
C GLU A 41 9.08 7.54 -7.59
N GLN A 42 8.96 6.81 -8.68
CA GLN A 42 7.96 5.75 -8.79
C GLN A 42 8.51 4.45 -8.24
N VAL A 43 7.71 3.78 -7.43
CA VAL A 43 8.09 2.52 -6.80
C VAL A 43 6.99 1.49 -6.96
N LYS A 44 7.38 0.22 -6.89
CA LYS A 44 6.44 -0.89 -6.80
C LYS A 44 6.75 -1.66 -5.53
N PHE A 45 5.70 -2.05 -4.82
CA PHE A 45 5.89 -2.79 -3.58
C PHE A 45 4.69 -3.70 -3.31
N TRP A 46 4.95 -4.70 -2.48
CA TRP A 46 3.90 -5.62 -2.04
C TRP A 46 3.10 -4.96 -0.92
N SER A 47 1.77 -4.98 -1.04
CA SER A 47 0.93 -4.37 -0.01
C SER A 47 0.99 -5.19 1.28
N ASN A 48 0.63 -4.53 2.38
CA ASN A 48 0.45 -5.22 3.65
C ASN A 48 -1.05 -5.47 3.86
N ARG A 49 -1.39 -6.10 4.97
CA ARG A 49 -2.76 -6.44 5.27
C ARG A 49 -3.66 -5.20 5.39
N TYR A 50 -3.14 -4.16 6.02
CA TYR A 50 -3.89 -2.92 6.21
C TYR A 50 -4.28 -2.28 4.87
N LEU A 51 -3.31 -2.14 3.97
CA LEU A 51 -3.55 -1.55 2.66
C LEU A 51 -4.44 -2.45 1.80
N SER A 52 -4.23 -3.76 1.85
CA SER A 52 -5.08 -4.70 1.12
C SER A 52 -6.51 -4.70 1.64
N ASP A 53 -6.71 -4.56 2.95
CA ASP A 53 -8.06 -4.44 3.51
C ASP A 53 -8.76 -3.19 2.98
N TYR A 54 -8.04 -2.07 2.90
CA TYR A 54 -8.60 -0.84 2.34
C TYR A 54 -9.02 -1.05 0.89
N ILE A 55 -8.14 -1.62 0.09
CA ILE A 55 -8.41 -1.86 -1.34
C ILE A 55 -9.60 -2.79 -1.52
N THR A 56 -9.66 -3.86 -0.75
CA THR A 56 -10.74 -4.85 -0.84
C THR A 56 -12.07 -4.27 -0.40
N THR A 57 -12.06 -3.46 0.64
CA THR A 57 -13.29 -2.91 1.23
C THR A 57 -13.81 -1.72 0.42
N ARG A 58 -12.93 -0.81 0.03
CA ARG A 58 -13.32 0.44 -0.61
C ARG A 58 -13.27 0.40 -2.12
N LYS A 59 -12.52 -0.55 -2.69
CA LYS A 59 -12.36 -0.72 -4.14
C LYS A 59 -12.13 0.62 -4.85
N PRO A 60 -11.09 1.37 -4.44
CA PRO A 60 -10.89 2.71 -4.98
C PRO A 60 -10.63 2.66 -6.49
N THR A 61 -11.32 3.53 -7.23
CA THR A 61 -11.14 3.65 -8.68
C THR A 61 -10.30 4.86 -9.04
N LYS A 62 -10.01 5.71 -8.05
CA LYS A 62 -9.19 6.90 -8.24
C LYS A 62 -7.91 6.75 -7.44
N LYS A 63 -6.88 7.50 -7.87
CA LYS A 63 -5.62 7.53 -7.14
C LYS A 63 -5.86 8.07 -5.72
N PHE A 64 -5.11 7.56 -4.78
CA PHE A 64 -5.25 7.99 -3.39
C PHE A 64 -3.87 8.03 -2.74
N ASN A 65 -3.75 8.79 -1.66
CA ASN A 65 -2.50 8.97 -0.94
C ASN A 65 -2.42 8.06 0.26
N ILE A 66 -1.21 7.61 0.55
CA ILE A 66 -0.89 6.95 1.82
C ILE A 66 0.32 7.62 2.42
N GLU A 67 0.48 7.45 3.73
CA GLU A 67 1.67 7.94 4.43
C GLU A 67 2.41 6.74 5.00
N TYR A 68 3.72 6.77 4.88
CA TYR A 68 4.58 5.73 5.43
C TYR A 68 5.59 6.34 6.37
N SER A 69 5.57 5.89 7.62
CA SER A 69 6.56 6.28 8.61
C SER A 69 6.65 5.23 9.69
N ASN A 70 7.83 5.07 10.27
CA ASN A 70 8.06 4.10 11.35
C ASN A 70 7.55 2.70 11.02
N SER A 71 7.78 2.27 9.78
CA SER A 71 7.37 0.95 9.27
C SER A 71 5.88 0.71 9.27
N LYS A 72 5.08 1.78 9.28
CA LYS A 72 3.62 1.70 9.24
C LYS A 72 3.06 2.53 8.10
N ILE A 73 2.06 1.95 7.42
CA ILE A 73 1.30 2.64 6.39
C ILE A 73 0.02 3.18 7.04
N THR A 74 -0.29 4.44 6.77
CA THR A 74 -1.53 5.07 7.22
C THR A 74 -2.24 5.65 6.01
N ILE A 75 -3.53 5.39 5.91
CA ILE A 75 -4.35 5.95 4.84
C ILE A 75 -5.23 7.04 5.47
N PRO A 76 -5.09 8.31 5.06
CA PRO A 76 -5.89 9.38 5.64
C PRO A 76 -7.39 9.10 5.52
N GLY A 77 -8.10 9.24 6.62
CA GLY A 77 -9.53 9.02 6.65
C GLY A 77 -9.97 7.57 6.76
N TYR A 78 -9.03 6.64 6.89
CA TYR A 78 -9.36 5.23 7.03
C TYR A 78 -8.77 4.66 8.31
N THR A 79 -9.63 4.08 9.12
CA THR A 79 -9.21 3.38 10.33
C THR A 79 -9.70 1.95 10.26
N ARG A 80 -8.76 1.02 10.38
CA ARG A 80 -9.12 -0.39 10.40
C ARG A 80 -9.80 -0.70 11.72
N ILE A 81 -10.98 -1.31 11.64
CA ILE A 81 -11.70 -1.73 12.84
C ILE A 81 -11.16 -3.07 13.28
N VAL A 82 -10.59 -3.11 14.48
CA VAL A 82 -10.14 -4.34 15.11
C VAL A 82 -11.20 -4.71 16.14
N LYS A 83 -11.83 -5.86 15.93
CA LYS A 83 -12.78 -6.35 16.93
C LYS A 83 -12.01 -6.94 18.10
N LEU A 84 -12.26 -6.40 19.26
CA LEU A 84 -11.75 -6.96 20.49
C LEU A 84 -12.75 -8.00 20.96
N GLN A 85 -12.25 -9.18 21.19
CA GLN A 85 -13.07 -10.26 21.72
C GLN A 85 -12.59 -10.67 23.08
#